data_788ac67af3c3c3a917ba7a035ab036bc
#
_entry.id   788ac67af3c3c3a917ba7a035ab036bc
#
_cell.length_a   1.000
_cell.length_b   1.000
_cell.length_c   1.000
_cell.angle_alpha   90.00
_cell.angle_beta   90.00
_cell.angle_gamma   90.00
#
_symmetry.space_group_name_H-M   'P 1'
#
loop_
_entity.id
_entity.type
_entity.pdbx_description
1 polymer ?
#
loop_
_entity_poly.entity_id
_entity_poly.type
_entity_poly.pdbx_seq_one_letter_code
_entity_poly.pdbx_strand_id
1 'polypeptide(L)'
;MTSTSGQTTVADDTTTADAAYARLRRGTTLLWQGDFHNGRQLIRAVDRRLTKQAARKGTKKQSAGTAADLFLRQREDRARRAEILGRIVVDLAERDGQWLLDLHRAPDVAGACGHAYGAPSRGESRRTPFTALQGVLGAYQWHLNGVEVPALGEKVYPDYGVFSPTRSEYVDLVDDLSLIHI
;
A
#
# COMPACT_ATOMS: atom_id res chain seq x y z
N MET A 1 25.15 -3.80 -4.81
CA MET A 1 23.71 -3.40 -4.87
C MET A 1 23.51 -2.71 -6.19
N THR A 2 23.10 -3.42 -7.22
CA THR A 2 22.87 -2.90 -8.57
C THR A 2 21.48 -2.28 -8.62
N SER A 3 21.40 -0.94 -8.57
CA SER A 3 20.20 -0.19 -8.87
C SER A 3 19.84 -0.42 -10.34
N THR A 4 18.93 -1.34 -10.60
CA THR A 4 18.27 -1.40 -11.90
C THR A 4 17.40 -0.16 -12.00
N SER A 5 17.95 0.88 -12.66
CA SER A 5 17.19 2.08 -13.03
C SER A 5 16.10 1.66 -14.01
N GLY A 6 14.96 1.22 -13.49
CA GLY A 6 13.80 0.87 -14.29
C GLY A 6 13.30 2.13 -15.03
N GLN A 7 13.02 1.99 -16.31
CA GLN A 7 12.44 3.07 -17.12
C GLN A 7 11.16 3.58 -16.47
N THR A 8 11.09 4.89 -16.21
CA THR A 8 9.85 5.54 -15.76
C THR A 8 9.07 6.04 -16.97
N THR A 9 7.78 5.75 -17.02
CA THR A 9 6.86 6.20 -18.08
C THR A 9 5.65 6.85 -17.42
N VAL A 10 5.19 7.96 -17.99
CA VAL A 10 3.95 8.60 -17.57
C VAL A 10 2.76 7.71 -17.92
N ALA A 11 1.79 7.66 -17.03
CA ALA A 11 0.51 7.00 -17.18
C ALA A 11 -0.61 7.95 -16.73
N ASP A 12 -1.72 7.95 -17.43
CA ASP A 12 -2.87 8.83 -17.24
C ASP A 12 -4.19 8.08 -17.47
N ASP A 13 -5.29 8.81 -17.55
CA ASP A 13 -6.64 8.28 -17.73
C ASP A 13 -6.84 7.53 -19.06
N THR A 14 -5.95 7.69 -20.03
CA THR A 14 -5.98 6.95 -21.30
C THR A 14 -5.28 5.59 -21.20
N THR A 15 -4.53 5.36 -20.11
CA THR A 15 -3.75 4.16 -19.89
C THR A 15 -4.64 2.97 -19.53
N THR A 16 -4.73 1.98 -20.43
CA THR A 16 -5.50 0.78 -20.16
C THR A 16 -4.83 -0.12 -19.14
N ALA A 17 -5.64 -0.88 -18.38
CA ALA A 17 -5.12 -1.81 -17.37
C ALA A 17 -4.25 -2.93 -17.98
N ASP A 18 -4.46 -3.30 -19.24
CA ASP A 18 -3.64 -4.31 -19.93
C ASP A 18 -2.27 -3.73 -20.31
N ALA A 19 -2.23 -2.50 -20.81
CA ALA A 19 -0.98 -1.81 -21.11
C ALA A 19 -0.16 -1.55 -19.84
N ALA A 20 -0.81 -1.08 -18.77
CA ALA A 20 -0.17 -0.88 -17.46
C ALA A 20 0.41 -2.20 -16.93
N TYR A 21 -0.38 -3.26 -16.90
CA TYR A 21 0.05 -4.58 -16.46
C TYR A 21 1.25 -5.11 -17.23
N ALA A 22 1.25 -4.98 -18.57
CA ALA A 22 2.35 -5.44 -19.42
C ALA A 22 3.65 -4.66 -19.13
N ARG A 23 3.58 -3.33 -18.92
CA ARG A 23 4.72 -2.47 -18.59
C ARG A 23 5.29 -2.78 -17.21
N LEU A 24 4.42 -2.87 -16.18
CA LEU A 24 4.81 -3.17 -14.80
C LEU A 24 5.52 -4.52 -14.69
N ARG A 25 5.05 -5.55 -15.41
CA ARG A 25 5.70 -6.86 -15.44
C ARG A 25 7.09 -6.86 -16.06
N ARG A 26 7.38 -5.92 -16.95
CA ARG A 26 8.71 -5.72 -17.56
C ARG A 26 9.65 -4.88 -16.68
N GLY A 27 9.17 -4.43 -15.50
CA GLY A 27 9.96 -3.64 -14.58
C GLY A 27 9.84 -2.13 -14.76
N THR A 28 8.96 -1.66 -15.67
CA THR A 28 8.71 -0.23 -15.86
C THR A 28 7.99 0.36 -14.66
N THR A 29 8.42 1.54 -14.21
CA THR A 29 7.70 2.36 -13.23
C THR A 29 6.71 3.26 -13.96
N LEU A 30 5.48 3.32 -13.49
CA LEU A 30 4.42 4.16 -14.05
C LEU A 30 4.19 5.36 -13.13
N LEU A 31 4.55 6.56 -13.60
CA LEU A 31 4.22 7.82 -12.93
C LEU A 31 2.79 8.20 -13.31
N TRP A 32 1.88 8.11 -12.34
CA TRP A 32 0.48 8.45 -12.55
C TRP A 32 0.26 9.96 -12.52
N GLN A 33 -0.35 10.50 -13.56
CA GLN A 33 -0.69 11.92 -13.71
C GLN A 33 -2.16 12.16 -14.08
N GLY A 34 -2.98 11.11 -14.08
CA GLY A 34 -4.43 11.21 -14.32
C GLY A 34 -5.22 11.51 -13.06
N ASP A 35 -6.53 11.29 -13.16
CA ASP A 35 -7.45 11.43 -12.03
C ASP A 35 -7.14 10.44 -10.89
N PHE A 36 -7.22 10.91 -9.64
CA PHE A 36 -6.92 10.10 -8.46
C PHE A 36 -7.80 8.83 -8.36
N HIS A 37 -9.10 8.97 -8.60
CA HIS A 37 -10.01 7.82 -8.53
C HIS A 37 -9.78 6.81 -9.66
N ASN A 38 -9.47 7.31 -10.86
CA ASN A 38 -9.12 6.45 -12.00
C ASN A 38 -7.80 5.71 -11.75
N GLY A 39 -6.80 6.35 -11.13
CA GLY A 39 -5.58 5.70 -10.68
C GLY A 39 -5.85 4.56 -9.70
N ARG A 40 -6.75 4.77 -8.72
CA ARG A 40 -7.19 3.71 -7.81
C ARG A 40 -7.87 2.55 -8.55
N GLN A 41 -8.69 2.85 -9.55
CA GLN A 41 -9.33 1.82 -10.37
C GLN A 41 -8.33 1.04 -11.21
N LEU A 42 -7.34 1.73 -11.79
CA LEU A 42 -6.24 1.09 -12.52
C LEU A 42 -5.48 0.11 -11.62
N ILE A 43 -5.07 0.54 -10.42
CA ILE A 43 -4.40 -0.32 -9.44
C ILE A 43 -5.23 -1.58 -9.16
N ARG A 44 -6.52 -1.43 -8.86
CA ARG A 44 -7.43 -2.56 -8.60
C ARG A 44 -7.56 -3.48 -9.81
N ALA A 45 -7.57 -2.93 -11.02
CA ALA A 45 -7.67 -3.72 -12.25
C ALA A 45 -6.38 -4.51 -12.52
N VAL A 46 -5.20 -3.91 -12.32
CA VAL A 46 -3.91 -4.59 -12.39
C VAL A 46 -3.82 -5.68 -11.33
N ASP A 47 -4.23 -5.39 -10.12
CA ASP A 47 -4.23 -6.31 -8.99
C ASP A 47 -5.06 -7.57 -9.23
N ARG A 48 -6.29 -7.42 -9.76
CA ARG A 48 -7.12 -8.55 -10.17
C ARG A 48 -6.43 -9.44 -11.23
N ARG A 49 -5.66 -8.84 -12.17
CA ARG A 49 -4.90 -9.60 -13.17
C ARG A 49 -3.75 -10.41 -12.55
N LEU A 50 -3.03 -9.81 -11.61
CA LEU A 50 -1.97 -10.48 -10.85
C LEU A 50 -2.52 -11.67 -10.07
N THR A 51 -3.64 -11.47 -9.35
CA THR A 51 -4.31 -12.53 -8.57
C THR A 51 -4.80 -13.67 -9.47
N LYS A 52 -5.44 -13.35 -10.60
CA LYS A 52 -5.92 -14.36 -11.57
C LYS A 52 -4.75 -15.17 -12.17
N GLN A 53 -3.62 -14.52 -12.41
CA GLN A 53 -2.43 -15.22 -12.91
C GLN A 53 -1.80 -16.13 -11.86
N ALA A 54 -1.72 -15.70 -10.60
CA ALA A 54 -1.22 -16.51 -9.50
C ALA A 54 -2.09 -17.76 -9.30
N ALA A 55 -3.42 -17.61 -9.30
CA ALA A 55 -4.36 -18.73 -9.20
C ALA A 55 -4.18 -19.76 -10.33
N ARG A 56 -4.01 -19.31 -11.59
CA ARG A 56 -3.77 -20.20 -12.74
C ARG A 56 -2.44 -20.97 -12.65
N LYS A 57 -1.43 -20.38 -12.02
CA LYS A 57 -0.14 -21.06 -11.78
C LYS A 57 -0.24 -22.06 -10.62
N GLY A 58 -1.00 -21.72 -9.58
CA GLY A 58 -1.25 -22.59 -8.43
C GLY A 58 -1.95 -23.89 -8.83
N THR A 59 -2.97 -23.83 -9.69
CA THR A 59 -3.68 -25.03 -10.19
C THR A 59 -2.82 -25.95 -11.05
N LYS A 60 -1.80 -25.42 -11.75
CA LYS A 60 -0.86 -26.24 -12.55
C LYS A 60 0.24 -26.90 -11.70
N LYS A 61 0.46 -26.46 -10.48
CA LYS A 61 1.54 -26.89 -9.57
C LYS A 61 1.00 -27.49 -8.27
N GLN A 62 -0.15 -28.18 -8.32
CA GLN A 62 -0.68 -28.98 -7.23
C GLN A 62 0.15 -30.28 -7.07
N SER A 63 1.43 -30.14 -6.76
CA SER A 63 2.24 -31.22 -6.22
C SER A 63 2.37 -31.01 -4.71
N ALA A 64 2.19 -32.09 -3.96
CA ALA A 64 2.20 -32.18 -2.52
C ALA A 64 3.32 -31.35 -1.87
N GLY A 65 2.96 -30.23 -1.27
CA GLY A 65 3.83 -29.43 -0.43
C GLY A 65 3.33 -29.47 1.01
N THR A 66 4.21 -29.29 1.96
CA THR A 66 3.86 -29.14 3.38
C THR A 66 3.09 -27.83 3.59
N ALA A 67 2.41 -27.68 4.74
CA ALA A 67 1.76 -26.41 5.11
C ALA A 67 2.76 -25.25 5.12
N ALA A 68 4.01 -25.50 5.51
CA ALA A 68 5.10 -24.52 5.46
C ALA A 68 5.42 -24.08 4.03
N ASP A 69 5.48 -25.00 3.06
CA ASP A 69 5.72 -24.66 1.66
C ASP A 69 4.59 -23.81 1.07
N LEU A 70 3.34 -24.10 1.44
CA LEU A 70 2.19 -23.32 1.02
C LEU A 70 2.24 -21.88 1.60
N PHE A 71 2.61 -21.75 2.87
CA PHE A 71 2.77 -20.47 3.53
C PHE A 71 3.87 -19.62 2.88
N LEU A 72 5.05 -20.22 2.62
CA LEU A 72 6.17 -19.52 1.98
C LEU A 72 5.80 -19.04 0.57
N ARG A 73 5.16 -19.89 -0.24
CA ARG A 73 4.68 -19.52 -1.58
C ARG A 73 3.67 -18.38 -1.54
N GLN A 74 2.73 -18.42 -0.59
CA GLN A 74 1.75 -17.35 -0.43
C GLN A 74 2.43 -16.03 -0.03
N ARG A 75 3.47 -16.08 0.80
CA ARG A 75 4.26 -14.91 1.19
C ARG A 75 5.04 -14.33 0.00
N GLU A 76 5.67 -15.18 -0.81
CA GLU A 76 6.37 -14.78 -2.04
C GLU A 76 5.42 -14.15 -3.06
N ASP A 77 4.24 -14.73 -3.27
CA ASP A 77 3.24 -14.19 -4.19
C ASP A 77 2.73 -12.82 -3.72
N ARG A 78 2.53 -12.64 -2.41
CA ARG A 78 2.16 -11.34 -1.83
C ARG A 78 3.28 -10.31 -2.00
N ALA A 79 4.53 -10.68 -1.74
CA ALA A 79 5.68 -9.79 -1.90
C ALA A 79 5.84 -9.35 -3.36
N ARG A 80 5.77 -10.29 -4.30
CA ARG A 80 5.83 -10.01 -5.74
C ARG A 80 4.68 -9.09 -6.19
N ARG A 81 3.47 -9.33 -5.69
CA ARG A 81 2.29 -8.50 -5.97
C ARG A 81 2.50 -7.07 -5.46
N ALA A 82 2.96 -6.92 -4.21
CA ALA A 82 3.26 -5.62 -3.62
C ALA A 82 4.36 -4.88 -4.39
N GLU A 83 5.42 -5.57 -4.81
CA GLU A 83 6.51 -5.02 -5.63
C GLU A 83 5.98 -4.49 -6.96
N ILE A 84 5.17 -5.26 -7.69
CA ILE A 84 4.64 -4.85 -9.00
C ILE A 84 3.70 -3.65 -8.86
N LEU A 85 2.78 -3.68 -7.89
CA LEU A 85 1.85 -2.57 -7.64
C LEU A 85 2.57 -1.33 -7.13
N GLY A 86 3.65 -1.49 -6.37
CA GLY A 86 4.49 -0.41 -5.87
C GLY A 86 5.22 0.37 -6.97
N ARG A 87 5.27 -0.15 -8.21
CA ARG A 87 5.80 0.57 -9.37
C ARG A 87 4.82 1.55 -10.01
N ILE A 88 3.57 1.61 -9.55
CA ILE A 88 2.65 2.71 -9.86
C ILE A 88 2.90 3.78 -8.80
N VAL A 89 3.46 4.91 -9.21
CA VAL A 89 3.92 5.96 -8.32
C VAL A 89 3.23 7.27 -8.59
N VAL A 90 3.21 8.14 -7.59
CA VAL A 90 2.78 9.54 -7.68
C VAL A 90 3.88 10.42 -7.11
N ASP A 91 3.94 11.67 -7.54
CA ASP A 91 4.84 12.66 -6.98
C ASP A 91 4.08 13.55 -6.00
N LEU A 92 4.57 13.62 -4.76
CA LEU A 92 4.21 14.63 -3.78
C LEU A 92 5.18 15.81 -3.93
N ALA A 93 4.68 17.03 -3.83
CA ALA A 93 5.50 18.24 -3.86
C ALA A 93 5.22 19.09 -2.63
N GLU A 94 6.26 19.82 -2.20
CA GLU A 94 6.06 20.86 -1.18
C GLU A 94 5.40 22.08 -1.79
N ARG A 95 4.38 22.59 -1.09
CA ARG A 95 3.78 23.89 -1.34
C ARG A 95 3.37 24.52 -0.01
N ASP A 96 3.86 25.73 0.26
CA ASP A 96 3.55 26.49 1.48
C ASP A 96 3.85 25.72 2.78
N GLY A 97 4.94 24.94 2.81
CA GLY A 97 5.36 24.13 3.95
C GLY A 97 4.55 22.84 4.12
N GLN A 98 3.73 22.45 3.18
CA GLN A 98 2.89 21.26 3.25
C GLN A 98 3.08 20.34 2.03
N TRP A 99 2.74 19.05 2.22
CA TRP A 99 2.69 18.10 1.11
C TRP A 99 1.44 18.32 0.28
N LEU A 100 1.60 18.39 -1.05
CA LEU A 100 0.54 18.46 -2.03
C LEU A 100 0.63 17.28 -3.00
N LEU A 101 -0.52 16.72 -3.36
CA LEU A 101 -0.69 15.79 -4.47
C LEU A 101 -1.43 16.50 -5.60
N ASP A 102 -0.71 16.86 -6.66
CA ASP A 102 -1.28 17.56 -7.82
C ASP A 102 -1.89 16.57 -8.83
N LEU A 103 -3.01 15.96 -8.44
CA LEU A 103 -3.82 15.11 -9.30
C LEU A 103 -5.27 15.60 -9.28
N HIS A 104 -5.97 15.47 -10.40
CA HIS A 104 -7.39 15.80 -10.46
C HIS A 104 -8.18 14.96 -9.44
N ARG A 105 -9.09 15.59 -8.70
CA ARG A 105 -9.90 14.98 -7.62
C ARG A 105 -9.08 14.25 -6.53
N ALA A 106 -7.84 14.66 -6.33
CA ALA A 106 -7.06 14.15 -5.21
C ALA A 106 -7.69 14.59 -3.87
N PRO A 107 -7.63 13.73 -2.83
CA PRO A 107 -7.95 14.18 -1.49
C PRO A 107 -6.86 15.15 -0.99
N ASP A 108 -7.17 15.93 0.04
CA ASP A 108 -6.13 16.61 0.80
C ASP A 108 -5.21 15.58 1.46
N VAL A 109 -3.93 15.71 1.19
CA VAL A 109 -2.88 14.81 1.71
C VAL A 109 -2.00 15.47 2.78
N ALA A 110 -2.15 16.79 2.99
CA ALA A 110 -1.24 17.57 3.82
C ALA A 110 -1.11 17.00 5.24
N GLY A 111 -2.23 16.82 5.94
CA GLY A 111 -2.25 16.26 7.29
C GLY A 111 -1.71 14.83 7.35
N ALA A 112 -2.17 13.96 6.46
CA ALA A 112 -1.77 12.56 6.43
C ALA A 112 -0.28 12.38 6.09
N CYS A 113 0.21 13.09 5.08
CA CYS A 113 1.62 13.04 4.69
C CYS A 113 2.53 13.74 5.69
N GLY A 114 2.07 14.85 6.28
CA GLY A 114 2.80 15.53 7.37
C GLY A 114 2.97 14.62 8.59
N HIS A 115 1.93 13.88 8.96
CA HIS A 115 1.98 12.92 10.06
C HIS A 115 2.90 11.73 9.75
N ALA A 116 2.88 11.20 8.53
CA ALA A 116 3.63 10.01 8.16
C ALA A 116 5.11 10.27 7.80
N TYR A 117 5.40 11.42 7.22
CA TYR A 117 6.72 11.73 6.64
C TYR A 117 7.40 12.96 7.27
N GLY A 118 6.68 13.69 8.13
CA GLY A 118 7.11 15.01 8.62
C GLY A 118 6.77 16.13 7.65
N ALA A 119 7.01 17.37 8.09
CA ALA A 119 6.85 18.55 7.24
C ALA A 119 7.92 18.54 6.13
N PRO A 120 7.55 18.86 4.88
CA PRO A 120 8.50 18.92 3.79
C PRO A 120 9.44 20.14 3.91
N SER A 121 10.68 19.97 3.47
CA SER A 121 11.59 21.09 3.26
C SER A 121 11.18 21.89 2.02
N ARG A 122 11.56 23.18 1.96
CA ARG A 122 11.22 24.03 0.83
C ARG A 122 11.71 23.45 -0.50
N GLY A 123 10.80 23.29 -1.45
CA GLY A 123 11.07 22.71 -2.76
C GLY A 123 11.26 21.19 -2.78
N GLU A 124 11.00 20.52 -1.66
CA GLU A 124 11.09 19.07 -1.59
C GLU A 124 10.03 18.40 -2.47
N SER A 125 10.43 17.33 -3.15
CA SER A 125 9.53 16.44 -3.86
C SER A 125 9.77 14.99 -3.44
N ARG A 126 8.71 14.20 -3.38
CA ARG A 126 8.79 12.80 -2.96
C ARG A 126 7.99 11.91 -3.89
N ARG A 127 8.69 11.05 -4.62
CA ARG A 127 8.05 9.99 -5.39
C ARG A 127 7.64 8.84 -4.47
N THR A 128 6.35 8.52 -4.46
CA THR A 128 5.77 7.57 -3.52
C THR A 128 4.92 6.54 -4.27
N PRO A 129 5.02 5.23 -3.95
CA PRO A 129 4.07 4.25 -4.46
C PRO A 129 2.63 4.69 -4.15
N PHE A 130 1.77 4.66 -5.16
CA PHE A 130 0.38 5.10 -4.97
C PHE A 130 -0.35 4.25 -3.90
N THR A 131 -0.03 2.95 -3.83
CA THR A 131 -0.55 2.06 -2.79
C THR A 131 -0.06 2.44 -1.39
N ALA A 132 1.19 2.90 -1.25
CA ALA A 132 1.70 3.39 0.03
C ALA A 132 0.99 4.68 0.47
N LEU A 133 0.77 5.62 -0.46
CA LEU A 133 -0.02 6.83 -0.17
C LEU A 133 -1.44 6.49 0.29
N GLN A 134 -2.10 5.50 -0.32
CA GLN A 134 -3.42 5.03 0.14
C GLN A 134 -3.36 4.46 1.56
N GLY A 135 -2.27 3.76 1.90
CA GLY A 135 -2.01 3.28 3.26
C GLY A 135 -1.84 4.42 4.26
N VAL A 136 -1.08 5.46 3.89
CA VAL A 136 -0.89 6.68 4.71
C VAL A 136 -2.22 7.37 4.98
N LEU A 137 -3.03 7.58 3.93
CA LEU A 137 -4.36 8.19 4.07
C LEU A 137 -5.28 7.36 4.97
N GLY A 138 -5.26 6.03 4.83
CA GLY A 138 -6.05 5.13 5.66
C GLY A 138 -5.60 5.12 7.13
N ALA A 139 -4.29 5.05 7.38
CA ALA A 139 -3.73 5.08 8.72
C ALA A 139 -4.04 6.41 9.43
N TYR A 140 -3.97 7.52 8.71
CA TYR A 140 -4.31 8.83 9.27
C TYR A 140 -5.77 8.94 9.69
N GLN A 141 -6.70 8.32 8.95
CA GLN A 141 -8.10 8.24 9.38
C GLN A 141 -8.26 7.46 10.69
N TRP A 142 -7.51 6.38 10.87
CA TRP A 142 -7.51 5.64 12.13
C TRP A 142 -6.88 6.42 13.27
N HIS A 143 -5.82 7.17 12.99
CA HIS A 143 -5.21 8.09 13.95
C HIS A 143 -6.19 9.17 14.43
N LEU A 144 -6.97 9.76 13.51
CA LEU A 144 -7.96 10.79 13.85
C LEU A 144 -9.18 10.23 14.59
N ASN A 145 -9.69 9.08 14.17
CA ASN A 145 -10.95 8.53 14.69
C ASN A 145 -10.75 7.60 15.90
N GLY A 146 -9.55 7.10 16.09
CA GLY A 146 -9.23 6.04 17.03
C GLY A 146 -9.75 4.67 16.59
N VAL A 147 -9.13 3.63 17.13
CA VAL A 147 -9.53 2.23 17.01
C VAL A 147 -9.99 1.76 18.37
N GLU A 148 -11.24 1.33 18.48
CA GLU A 148 -11.75 0.78 19.73
C GLU A 148 -11.10 -0.56 20.04
N VAL A 149 -10.60 -0.71 21.27
CA VAL A 149 -9.99 -1.93 21.78
C VAL A 149 -10.82 -2.42 22.97
N PRO A 150 -11.75 -3.36 22.77
CA PRO A 150 -12.69 -3.80 23.79
C PRO A 150 -11.99 -4.27 25.09
N ALA A 151 -10.87 -4.98 24.98
CA ALA A 151 -10.11 -5.44 26.14
C ALA A 151 -9.55 -4.30 27.01
N LEU A 152 -9.32 -3.12 26.44
CA LEU A 152 -8.88 -1.93 27.19
C LEU A 152 -10.05 -1.03 27.62
N GLY A 153 -11.23 -1.21 27.04
CA GLY A 153 -12.37 -0.31 27.23
C GLY A 153 -12.16 1.10 26.67
N GLU A 154 -11.12 1.30 25.87
CA GLU A 154 -10.68 2.60 25.36
C GLU A 154 -10.34 2.53 23.86
N LYS A 155 -10.20 3.73 23.25
CA LYS A 155 -9.68 3.87 21.90
C LYS A 155 -8.17 4.10 21.91
N VAL A 156 -7.47 3.44 20.98
CA VAL A 156 -6.08 3.75 20.67
C VAL A 156 -6.00 4.54 19.36
N TYR A 157 -5.01 5.41 19.25
CA TYR A 157 -4.77 6.31 18.09
C TYR A 157 -3.44 5.96 17.43
N PRO A 158 -3.40 4.92 16.58
CA PRO A 158 -2.16 4.39 16.05
C PRO A 158 -1.52 5.38 15.08
N ASP A 159 -0.21 5.52 15.18
CA ASP A 159 0.59 6.28 14.21
C ASP A 159 0.83 5.46 12.93
N TYR A 160 1.19 6.16 11.84
CA TYR A 160 1.57 5.49 10.61
C TYR A 160 2.77 4.56 10.82
N GLY A 161 2.67 3.34 10.31
CA GLY A 161 3.70 2.31 10.45
C GLY A 161 3.66 1.52 11.76
N VAL A 162 2.78 1.90 12.68
CA VAL A 162 2.51 1.14 13.91
C VAL A 162 1.39 0.12 13.65
N PHE A 163 1.55 -1.08 14.22
CA PHE A 163 0.51 -2.10 14.14
C PHE A 163 -0.77 -1.61 14.83
N SER A 164 -1.87 -1.63 14.11
CA SER A 164 -3.18 -1.28 14.67
C SER A 164 -3.91 -2.56 15.11
N PRO A 165 -4.39 -2.64 16.38
CA PRO A 165 -5.09 -3.81 16.91
C PRO A 165 -6.55 -3.85 16.41
N THR A 166 -6.73 -4.02 15.09
CA THR A 166 -8.05 -4.04 14.44
C THR A 166 -8.78 -5.37 14.58
N ARG A 167 -8.10 -6.40 15.09
CA ARG A 167 -8.68 -7.73 15.33
C ARG A 167 -8.64 -8.02 16.83
N SER A 168 -9.82 -8.08 17.44
CA SER A 168 -9.97 -8.36 18.87
C SER A 168 -9.34 -9.69 19.26
N GLU A 169 -9.38 -10.71 18.39
CA GLU A 169 -8.84 -12.04 18.72
C GLU A 169 -7.35 -12.03 19.10
N TYR A 170 -6.55 -11.13 18.53
CA TYR A 170 -5.14 -11.01 18.91
C TYR A 170 -4.96 -10.28 20.23
N VAL A 171 -5.82 -9.30 20.51
CA VAL A 171 -5.78 -8.54 21.76
C VAL A 171 -6.26 -9.43 22.90
N ASP A 172 -7.35 -10.16 22.72
CA ASP A 172 -7.91 -11.09 23.68
C ASP A 172 -6.89 -12.19 24.02
N LEU A 173 -6.17 -12.72 23.00
CA LEU A 173 -5.12 -13.72 23.22
C LEU A 173 -3.96 -13.17 24.07
N VAL A 174 -3.56 -11.90 23.85
CA VAL A 174 -2.50 -11.27 24.65
C VAL A 174 -2.98 -11.01 26.08
N ASP A 175 -4.23 -10.60 26.27
CA ASP A 175 -4.83 -10.39 27.57
C ASP A 175 -4.91 -11.71 28.38
N ASP A 176 -5.42 -12.77 27.77
CA ASP A 176 -5.47 -14.11 28.36
C ASP A 176 -4.07 -14.62 28.75
N LEU A 177 -3.04 -14.39 27.92
CA LEU A 177 -1.66 -14.79 28.22
C LEU A 177 -1.03 -13.92 29.33
N SER A 178 -1.38 -12.64 29.40
CA SER A 178 -0.92 -11.72 30.44
C SER A 178 -1.40 -12.14 31.85
N LEU A 179 -2.61 -12.67 31.96
CA LEU A 179 -3.18 -13.14 33.24
C LEU A 179 -2.54 -14.41 33.76
N ILE A 180 -1.79 -15.16 32.94
CA ILE A 180 -1.09 -16.40 33.34
C ILE A 180 0.24 -16.11 34.05
N HIS A 181 0.76 -14.88 33.93
CA HIS A 181 2.08 -14.50 34.44
C HIS A 181 2.07 -13.51 35.63
N ILE A 182 0.91 -13.29 36.26
CA ILE A 182 0.75 -12.52 37.51
C ILE A 182 0.44 -13.54 38.67
#